data_d2d3a975068e44acfee5b85542f20351
#
_entry.id   d2d3a975068e44acfee5b85542f20351
#
_cell.length_a   1.000
_cell.length_b   1.000
_cell.length_c   1.000
_cell.angle_alpha   90.00
_cell.angle_beta   90.00
_cell.angle_gamma   90.00
#
_symmetry.space_group_name_H-M   'P 1'
#
loop_
_entity.id
_entity.type
_entity.pdbx_description
1 polymer ?
#
loop_
_entity_poly.entity_id
_entity_poly.type
_entity_poly.pdbx_seq_one_letter_code
_entity_poly.pdbx_strand_id
1 'polypeptide(L)'
;MKIFISWSKDKSRLLATETKKLIANTLGNNVEMFFSPDMYKGTSVDNEIHENLLQSDKCIVCITADNFKNPWLMYEAGVVYGSHYLAPGGGIVVPILFEHIPDWSSWVDKPLNRYVPIHLNKWNDSYKAAQEEMRSFLLELADEAKVTLKNFTKHWKAYINAVGGILQREKIIPDTCRDLVEQIMQDSSGNFTVVSPEITKEHILFHKGFSTSALTRILIRNVIEYQGQRLWFFGRRNKKILTGENDDFFKFLATEGLENGVDFRCLFPYPGSNAMDKAVSKDKERRFIADLQTSLEAAVRFQNRFHLPVNRLFRLYREPRRESIIVSDSAVLYSPIICDSEGYPLQITNSPFEVLGLSEDDAPNRGRHYFDVFSEAWENSVPLTEKIYESIYGVSCI
;
A
#
# COMPACT_ATOMS: atom_id res chain seq x y z
N MET A 1 18.82 34.37 4.14
CA MET A 1 18.50 33.26 3.23
C MET A 1 17.07 32.83 3.54
N LYS A 2 16.26 32.69 2.51
CA LYS A 2 14.85 32.29 2.60
C LYS A 2 14.64 30.92 1.97
N ILE A 3 14.05 29.99 2.68
CA ILE A 3 13.79 28.63 2.25
C ILE A 3 12.29 28.37 2.19
N PHE A 4 11.80 27.91 1.08
CA PHE A 4 10.45 27.38 0.93
C PHE A 4 10.44 25.87 1.21
N ILE A 5 9.56 25.39 2.09
CA ILE A 5 9.39 23.97 2.37
C ILE A 5 8.08 23.51 1.77
N SER A 6 8.19 22.76 0.67
CA SER A 6 7.08 22.21 -0.10
C SER A 6 6.66 20.84 0.41
N TRP A 7 5.37 20.62 0.55
CA TRP A 7 4.77 19.37 0.99
C TRP A 7 3.36 19.21 0.40
N SER A 8 2.85 18.00 0.38
CA SER A 8 1.45 17.73 0.08
C SER A 8 1.00 16.46 0.79
N LYS A 9 -0.22 16.45 1.28
CA LYS A 9 -0.78 15.43 2.19
C LYS A 9 -0.20 15.45 3.60
N ASP A 10 -0.92 14.87 4.55
CA ASP A 10 -0.64 14.99 5.99
C ASP A 10 0.71 14.40 6.41
N LYS A 11 1.07 13.25 5.87
CA LYS A 11 2.38 12.61 6.17
C LYS A 11 3.54 13.54 5.83
N SER A 12 3.57 14.00 4.60
CA SER A 12 4.60 14.91 4.12
C SER A 12 4.61 16.24 4.91
N ARG A 13 3.45 16.73 5.35
CA ARG A 13 3.33 17.90 6.21
C ARG A 13 4.01 17.70 7.57
N LEU A 14 3.79 16.55 8.21
CA LEU A 14 4.42 16.20 9.48
C LEU A 14 5.95 16.10 9.32
N LEU A 15 6.42 15.41 8.27
CA LEU A 15 7.83 15.26 7.95
C LEU A 15 8.50 16.61 7.65
N ALA A 16 7.83 17.47 6.89
CA ALA A 16 8.26 18.82 6.58
C ALA A 16 8.34 19.69 7.87
N THR A 17 7.40 19.50 8.81
CA THR A 17 7.45 20.16 10.13
C THR A 17 8.70 19.76 10.91
N GLU A 18 9.05 18.48 10.95
CA GLU A 18 10.26 18.03 11.65
C GLU A 18 11.53 18.50 10.92
N THR A 19 11.53 18.53 9.59
CA THR A 19 12.65 19.09 8.80
C THR A 19 12.85 20.57 9.09
N LYS A 20 11.77 21.36 9.17
CA LYS A 20 11.80 22.76 9.60
C LYS A 20 12.42 22.92 10.99
N LYS A 21 12.02 22.07 11.95
CA LYS A 21 12.58 22.07 13.31
C LYS A 21 14.07 21.75 13.32
N LEU A 22 14.53 20.76 12.53
CA LEU A 22 15.94 20.42 12.42
C LEU A 22 16.76 21.61 11.92
N ILE A 23 16.32 22.25 10.84
CA ILE A 23 16.99 23.42 10.25
C ILE A 23 17.04 24.57 11.28
N ALA A 24 15.90 24.90 11.89
CA ALA A 24 15.84 25.98 12.89
C ALA A 24 16.76 25.73 14.11
N ASN A 25 16.79 24.50 14.60
CA ASN A 25 17.60 24.15 15.78
C ASN A 25 19.10 24.07 15.48
N THR A 26 19.49 23.86 14.22
CA THR A 26 20.89 23.73 13.81
C THR A 26 21.48 25.02 13.24
N LEU A 27 20.70 25.84 12.54
CA LEU A 27 21.12 27.06 11.86
C LEU A 27 20.63 28.34 12.56
N GLY A 28 19.67 28.23 13.48
CA GLY A 28 19.12 29.37 14.20
C GLY A 28 18.21 30.26 13.31
N ASN A 29 17.98 31.50 13.80
CA ASN A 29 17.00 32.42 13.21
C ASN A 29 17.51 33.17 11.94
N ASN A 30 18.73 32.90 11.49
CA ASN A 30 19.28 33.54 10.29
C ASN A 30 18.78 32.91 8.96
N VAL A 31 18.04 31.82 9.07
CA VAL A 31 17.37 31.18 7.94
C VAL A 31 15.86 31.37 8.13
N GLU A 32 15.29 32.17 7.25
CA GLU A 32 13.84 32.34 7.18
C GLU A 32 13.22 31.14 6.44
N MET A 33 12.24 30.52 7.04
CA MET A 33 11.58 29.36 6.43
C MET A 33 10.10 29.63 6.25
N PHE A 34 9.68 29.63 4.99
CA PHE A 34 8.27 29.64 4.64
C PHE A 34 7.79 28.21 4.48
N PHE A 35 6.70 27.90 5.15
CA PHE A 35 6.08 26.61 5.16
C PHE A 35 4.75 26.73 4.42
N SER A 36 4.58 26.04 3.30
CA SER A 36 3.34 26.10 2.51
C SER A 36 2.14 25.79 3.40
N PRO A 37 1.19 26.70 3.58
CA PRO A 37 0.00 26.43 4.37
C PRO A 37 -0.89 25.40 3.67
N ASP A 38 -1.68 24.65 4.45
CA ASP A 38 -2.81 23.91 3.93
C ASP A 38 -3.72 24.91 3.22
N MET A 39 -3.94 24.71 1.93
CA MET A 39 -4.80 25.59 1.14
C MET A 39 -6.25 25.51 1.65
N TYR A 40 -6.57 26.35 2.60
CA TYR A 40 -7.96 26.64 2.93
C TYR A 40 -8.58 27.42 1.77
N LYS A 41 -9.69 26.89 1.25
CA LYS A 41 -10.49 27.45 0.16
C LYS A 41 -10.72 28.96 0.31
N GLY A 42 -9.96 29.78 -0.44
CA GLY A 42 -10.15 31.22 -0.46
C GLY A 42 -9.04 31.97 -1.20
N THR A 43 -9.40 32.80 -2.10
CA THR A 43 -8.66 33.44 -3.19
C THR A 43 -7.44 34.32 -2.84
N SER A 44 -7.11 34.56 -1.58
CA SER A 44 -5.96 35.40 -1.20
C SER A 44 -4.68 34.62 -0.90
N VAL A 45 -4.80 33.31 -0.65
CA VAL A 45 -3.68 32.44 -0.23
C VAL A 45 -2.72 32.15 -1.39
N ASP A 46 -3.24 32.04 -2.61
CA ASP A 46 -2.45 31.72 -3.80
C ASP A 46 -1.40 32.80 -4.13
N ASN A 47 -1.76 34.09 -3.93
CA ASN A 47 -0.83 35.18 -4.19
C ASN A 47 0.30 35.22 -3.15
N GLU A 48 -0.02 34.99 -1.88
CA GLU A 48 0.99 34.98 -0.81
C GLU A 48 1.98 33.81 -0.97
N ILE A 49 1.48 32.62 -1.33
CA ILE A 49 2.33 31.47 -1.65
C ILE A 49 3.24 31.79 -2.84
N HIS A 50 2.68 32.34 -3.90
CA HIS A 50 3.43 32.66 -5.11
C HIS A 50 4.51 33.71 -4.86
N GLU A 51 4.22 34.77 -4.11
CA GLU A 51 5.21 35.79 -3.70
C GLU A 51 6.33 35.17 -2.86
N ASN A 52 6.00 34.30 -1.90
CA ASN A 52 7.00 33.61 -1.08
C ASN A 52 7.87 32.65 -1.91
N LEU A 53 7.29 31.95 -2.89
CA LEU A 53 8.03 31.10 -3.82
C LEU A 53 9.04 31.94 -4.64
N LEU A 54 8.61 33.07 -5.21
CA LEU A 54 9.47 33.94 -5.99
C LEU A 54 10.61 34.56 -5.19
N GLN A 55 10.44 34.75 -3.90
CA GLN A 55 11.42 35.35 -3.00
C GLN A 55 12.33 34.31 -2.31
N SER A 56 12.08 33.01 -2.51
CA SER A 56 12.83 31.96 -1.84
C SER A 56 14.12 31.61 -2.56
N ASP A 57 15.24 31.61 -1.86
CA ASP A 57 16.54 31.22 -2.39
C ASP A 57 16.61 29.71 -2.66
N LYS A 58 15.86 28.91 -1.91
CA LYS A 58 15.83 27.45 -2.00
C LYS A 58 14.42 26.90 -1.82
N CYS A 59 14.16 25.73 -2.43
CA CYS A 59 12.95 24.95 -2.21
C CYS A 59 13.31 23.54 -1.74
N ILE A 60 12.93 23.22 -0.51
CA ILE A 60 13.02 21.84 0.00
C ILE A 60 11.69 21.15 -0.30
N VAL A 61 11.73 20.03 -1.03
CA VAL A 61 10.54 19.27 -1.40
C VAL A 61 10.49 17.97 -0.60
N CYS A 62 9.53 17.87 0.31
CA CYS A 62 9.35 16.67 1.14
C CYS A 62 8.54 15.62 0.39
N ILE A 63 9.20 14.53 -0.01
CA ILE A 63 8.66 13.51 -0.91
C ILE A 63 8.43 12.21 -0.16
N THR A 64 7.22 11.69 -0.30
CA THR A 64 6.73 10.42 0.24
C THR A 64 6.10 9.59 -0.87
N ALA A 65 5.89 8.30 -0.63
CA ALA A 65 5.32 7.38 -1.64
C ALA A 65 3.90 7.78 -2.08
N ASP A 66 3.17 8.51 -1.24
CA ASP A 66 1.80 8.93 -1.51
C ASP A 66 1.67 10.31 -2.17
N ASN A 67 2.75 11.13 -2.18
CA ASN A 67 2.70 12.49 -2.73
C ASN A 67 3.60 12.74 -3.94
N PHE A 68 4.52 11.84 -4.28
CA PHE A 68 5.56 12.07 -5.28
C PHE A 68 5.04 12.42 -6.70
N LYS A 69 3.78 12.05 -7.02
CA LYS A 69 3.10 12.40 -8.28
C LYS A 69 2.27 13.68 -8.22
N ASN A 70 2.26 14.36 -7.07
CA ASN A 70 1.41 15.53 -6.91
C ASN A 70 1.90 16.70 -7.80
N PRO A 71 1.06 17.23 -8.72
CA PRO A 71 1.44 18.32 -9.61
C PRO A 71 1.82 19.60 -8.86
N TRP A 72 1.29 19.80 -7.66
CA TRP A 72 1.56 20.98 -6.85
C TRP A 72 3.02 21.06 -6.41
N LEU A 73 3.61 19.95 -6.01
CA LEU A 73 5.04 19.89 -5.68
C LEU A 73 5.92 20.27 -6.88
N MET A 74 5.51 19.85 -8.10
CA MET A 74 6.19 20.18 -9.32
C MET A 74 6.07 21.66 -9.65
N TYR A 75 4.90 22.25 -9.42
CA TYR A 75 4.65 23.66 -9.61
C TYR A 75 5.52 24.52 -8.67
N GLU A 76 5.48 24.25 -7.36
CA GLU A 76 6.25 24.99 -6.36
C GLU A 76 7.76 24.93 -6.64
N ALA A 77 8.29 23.74 -6.90
CA ALA A 77 9.68 23.56 -7.26
C ALA A 77 10.03 24.29 -8.57
N GLY A 78 9.13 24.26 -9.55
CA GLY A 78 9.31 24.93 -10.83
C GLY A 78 9.33 26.46 -10.73
N VAL A 79 8.51 27.03 -9.86
CA VAL A 79 8.49 28.49 -9.63
C VAL A 79 9.80 28.95 -8.99
N VAL A 80 10.29 28.28 -7.93
CA VAL A 80 11.55 28.63 -7.29
C VAL A 80 12.72 28.46 -8.24
N TYR A 81 12.75 27.39 -9.00
CA TYR A 81 13.77 27.19 -10.03
C TYR A 81 13.75 28.29 -11.10
N GLY A 82 12.56 28.58 -11.65
CA GLY A 82 12.38 29.56 -12.73
C GLY A 82 12.70 30.99 -12.31
N SER A 83 12.35 31.38 -11.08
CA SER A 83 12.62 32.73 -10.56
C SER A 83 14.13 33.05 -10.47
N HIS A 84 14.97 32.03 -10.34
CA HIS A 84 16.41 32.18 -10.18
C HIS A 84 17.22 31.69 -11.40
N TYR A 85 16.55 31.12 -12.42
CA TYR A 85 17.23 30.57 -13.60
C TYR A 85 18.08 31.60 -14.36
N LEU A 86 17.65 32.87 -14.32
CA LEU A 86 18.34 33.99 -14.99
C LEU A 86 19.29 34.76 -14.05
N ALA A 87 19.33 34.42 -12.75
CA ALA A 87 20.19 35.09 -11.77
C ALA A 87 21.48 34.28 -11.51
N PRO A 88 22.63 34.91 -11.36
CA PRO A 88 23.84 34.23 -10.90
C PRO A 88 23.61 33.66 -9.49
N GLY A 89 23.57 32.32 -9.34
CA GLY A 89 23.31 31.65 -8.07
C GLY A 89 21.92 31.00 -7.95
N GLY A 90 21.27 30.71 -9.08
CA GLY A 90 19.89 30.23 -9.23
C GLY A 90 19.33 29.36 -8.11
N GLY A 91 18.04 29.49 -7.85
CA GLY A 91 17.32 28.76 -6.79
C GLY A 91 17.55 27.26 -6.87
N ILE A 92 18.01 26.69 -5.77
CA ILE A 92 18.27 25.24 -5.68
C ILE A 92 17.02 24.55 -5.15
N VAL A 93 16.58 23.55 -5.89
CA VAL A 93 15.54 22.64 -5.46
C VAL A 93 16.19 21.39 -4.84
N VAL A 94 15.80 21.04 -3.61
CA VAL A 94 16.36 19.92 -2.85
C VAL A 94 15.26 18.94 -2.50
N PRO A 95 15.09 17.86 -3.26
CA PRO A 95 14.16 16.79 -2.90
C PRO A 95 14.70 16.02 -1.67
N ILE A 96 13.85 15.76 -0.69
CA ILE A 96 14.13 14.84 0.41
C ILE A 96 13.20 13.63 0.27
N LEU A 97 13.78 12.46 0.02
CA LEU A 97 13.05 11.20 -0.11
C LEU A 97 12.95 10.51 1.25
N PHE A 98 11.77 10.52 1.85
CA PHE A 98 11.53 9.88 3.14
C PHE A 98 11.20 8.41 3.03
N GLU A 99 10.67 7.97 1.88
CA GLU A 99 10.28 6.60 1.59
C GLU A 99 10.92 6.11 0.28
N HIS A 100 10.93 4.80 0.10
CA HIS A 100 11.35 4.22 -1.17
C HIS A 100 10.32 4.57 -2.24
N ILE A 101 10.79 5.21 -3.30
CA ILE A 101 9.96 5.55 -4.45
C ILE A 101 10.44 4.67 -5.60
N PRO A 102 9.64 3.65 -5.98
CA PRO A 102 9.94 2.84 -7.14
C PRO A 102 10.12 3.74 -8.35
N ASP A 103 11.13 3.45 -9.16
CA ASP A 103 11.39 4.15 -10.42
C ASP A 103 11.75 5.64 -10.30
N TRP A 104 12.22 6.12 -9.15
CA TRP A 104 12.69 7.51 -9.05
C TRP A 104 13.67 7.86 -10.15
N SER A 105 14.60 6.96 -10.46
CA SER A 105 15.61 7.13 -11.52
C SER A 105 15.05 7.06 -12.94
N SER A 106 13.95 6.33 -13.16
CA SER A 106 13.30 6.20 -14.48
C SER A 106 12.31 7.34 -14.77
N TRP A 107 12.16 8.27 -13.87
CA TRP A 107 11.28 9.42 -13.95
C TRP A 107 11.85 10.54 -14.84
N VAL A 108 12.43 10.15 -15.97
CA VAL A 108 13.22 10.99 -16.90
C VAL A 108 12.48 12.27 -17.32
N ASP A 109 11.16 12.25 -17.34
CA ASP A 109 10.33 13.38 -17.81
C ASP A 109 9.80 14.28 -16.65
N LYS A 110 10.24 14.07 -15.41
CA LYS A 110 9.75 14.86 -14.27
C LYS A 110 10.78 15.86 -13.78
N PRO A 111 10.40 17.13 -13.55
CA PRO A 111 11.34 18.20 -13.20
C PRO A 111 12.20 17.90 -11.97
N LEU A 112 11.66 17.23 -10.96
CA LEU A 112 12.38 16.93 -9.72
C LEU A 112 13.48 15.89 -9.87
N ASN A 113 13.44 15.04 -10.88
CA ASN A 113 14.48 14.03 -11.14
C ASN A 113 15.83 14.64 -11.61
N ARG A 114 15.83 15.91 -11.96
CA ARG A 114 17.06 16.65 -12.35
C ARG A 114 17.93 17.03 -11.17
N TYR A 115 17.42 16.90 -9.95
CA TYR A 115 18.12 17.26 -8.72
C TYR A 115 18.59 16.02 -7.98
N VAL A 116 19.73 16.12 -7.34
CA VAL A 116 20.25 15.06 -6.46
C VAL A 116 19.46 15.10 -5.17
N PRO A 117 18.69 14.05 -4.85
CA PRO A 117 17.89 14.03 -3.63
C PRO A 117 18.73 13.66 -2.41
N ILE A 118 18.23 14.08 -1.24
CA ILE A 118 18.68 13.55 0.06
C ILE A 118 17.89 12.27 0.34
N HIS A 119 18.57 11.16 0.53
CA HIS A 119 17.96 9.84 0.70
C HIS A 119 17.77 9.50 2.18
N LEU A 120 16.65 9.88 2.75
CA LEU A 120 16.28 9.45 4.10
C LEU A 120 15.57 8.08 4.12
N ASN A 121 15.12 7.59 2.97
CA ASN A 121 14.52 6.26 2.80
C ASN A 121 15.47 5.09 3.10
N LYS A 122 16.76 5.34 3.23
CA LYS A 122 17.80 4.35 3.57
C LYS A 122 18.17 4.37 5.06
N TRP A 123 17.45 5.08 5.89
CA TRP A 123 17.80 5.23 7.30
C TRP A 123 17.79 3.90 8.08
N ASN A 124 16.97 2.91 7.68
CA ASN A 124 16.98 1.56 8.26
C ASN A 124 18.23 0.77 7.88
N ASP A 125 18.71 0.91 6.63
CA ASP A 125 19.83 0.13 6.09
C ASP A 125 21.17 0.82 6.33
N SER A 126 21.19 2.15 6.34
CA SER A 126 22.39 2.95 6.47
C SER A 126 22.10 4.31 7.12
N TYR A 127 21.75 4.26 8.41
CA TYR A 127 21.56 5.46 9.25
C TYR A 127 22.69 6.48 9.09
N LYS A 128 23.93 6.00 8.99
CA LYS A 128 25.13 6.84 8.84
C LYS A 128 25.16 7.59 7.50
N ALA A 129 24.77 6.94 6.41
CA ALA A 129 24.72 7.58 5.10
C ALA A 129 23.67 8.69 5.04
N ALA A 130 22.45 8.43 5.52
CA ALA A 130 21.39 9.43 5.62
C ALA A 130 21.81 10.63 6.50
N GLN A 131 22.53 10.37 7.61
CA GLN A 131 23.07 11.40 8.48
C GLN A 131 24.12 12.27 7.78
N GLU A 132 25.01 11.66 7.00
CA GLU A 132 26.05 12.37 6.27
C GLU A 132 25.47 13.23 5.14
N GLU A 133 24.52 12.70 4.36
CA GLU A 133 23.82 13.46 3.31
C GLU A 133 23.11 14.70 3.91
N MET A 134 22.34 14.53 4.98
CA MET A 134 21.65 15.64 5.63
C MET A 134 22.64 16.63 6.26
N ARG A 135 23.73 16.14 6.85
CA ARG A 135 24.76 16.99 7.43
C ARG A 135 25.47 17.84 6.38
N SER A 136 25.81 17.24 5.24
CA SER A 136 26.42 17.94 4.10
C SER A 136 25.50 19.06 3.62
N PHE A 137 24.24 18.76 3.40
CA PHE A 137 23.25 19.75 3.01
C PHE A 137 23.12 20.90 4.02
N LEU A 138 23.07 20.60 5.33
CA LEU A 138 22.98 21.64 6.37
C LEU A 138 24.26 22.48 6.48
N LEU A 139 25.43 21.92 6.15
CA LEU A 139 26.68 22.68 6.08
C LEU A 139 26.68 23.65 4.88
N GLU A 140 26.16 23.25 3.73
CA GLU A 140 25.98 24.13 2.58
C GLU A 140 25.04 25.29 2.93
N LEU A 141 23.90 25.01 3.58
CA LEU A 141 22.99 26.05 4.06
C LEU A 141 23.64 26.98 5.08
N ALA A 142 24.47 26.44 5.97
CA ALA A 142 25.18 27.21 6.98
C ALA A 142 26.20 28.18 6.34
N ASP A 143 26.94 27.72 5.35
CA ASP A 143 27.93 28.54 4.63
C ASP A 143 27.22 29.69 3.87
N GLU A 144 26.17 29.38 3.11
CA GLU A 144 25.39 30.39 2.39
C GLU A 144 24.73 31.42 3.33
N ALA A 145 24.19 30.97 4.44
CA ALA A 145 23.60 31.84 5.45
C ALA A 145 24.62 32.56 6.32
N LYS A 146 25.94 32.28 6.17
CA LYS A 146 27.06 32.77 6.97
C LYS A 146 26.86 32.49 8.46
N VAL A 147 26.43 31.28 8.80
CA VAL A 147 26.22 30.82 10.17
C VAL A 147 26.99 29.53 10.43
N THR A 148 27.15 29.19 11.71
CA THR A 148 27.81 27.95 12.11
C THR A 148 26.74 26.87 12.40
N LEU A 149 26.92 25.68 11.88
CA LEU A 149 26.08 24.51 12.20
C LEU A 149 26.26 24.10 13.67
N LYS A 150 25.20 24.18 14.47
CA LYS A 150 25.25 23.94 15.92
C LYS A 150 24.59 22.61 16.30
N ASN A 151 25.25 21.87 17.20
CA ASN A 151 24.65 20.70 17.86
C ASN A 151 23.96 19.70 16.93
N PHE A 152 24.44 19.55 15.69
CA PHE A 152 23.80 18.71 14.68
C PHE A 152 23.51 17.29 15.18
N THR A 153 24.48 16.60 15.76
CA THR A 153 24.32 15.21 16.22
C THR A 153 23.18 15.04 17.23
N LYS A 154 23.01 16.02 18.15
CA LYS A 154 21.91 16.01 19.12
C LYS A 154 20.56 16.17 18.43
N HIS A 155 20.45 17.15 17.53
CA HIS A 155 19.20 17.45 16.84
C HIS A 155 18.86 16.39 15.78
N TRP A 156 19.88 15.80 15.15
CA TRP A 156 19.71 14.69 14.24
C TRP A 156 19.06 13.47 14.89
N LYS A 157 19.52 13.09 16.09
CA LYS A 157 18.92 11.96 16.81
C LYS A 157 17.44 12.19 17.12
N ALA A 158 17.08 13.40 17.54
CA ALA A 158 15.68 13.75 17.79
C ALA A 158 14.85 13.75 16.50
N TYR A 159 15.40 14.31 15.42
CA TYR A 159 14.77 14.37 14.11
C TYR A 159 14.49 12.98 13.55
N ILE A 160 15.48 12.08 13.51
CA ILE A 160 15.31 10.77 12.91
C ILE A 160 14.35 9.89 13.72
N ASN A 161 14.32 10.06 15.04
CA ASN A 161 13.31 9.39 15.87
C ASN A 161 11.89 9.89 15.56
N ALA A 162 11.72 11.22 15.37
CA ALA A 162 10.44 11.79 14.99
C ALA A 162 10.00 11.33 13.59
N VAL A 163 10.93 11.37 12.61
CA VAL A 163 10.71 10.87 11.25
C VAL A 163 10.31 9.38 11.27
N GLY A 164 11.07 8.56 11.99
CA GLY A 164 10.75 7.15 12.17
C GLY A 164 9.37 6.94 12.78
N GLY A 165 9.03 7.71 13.82
CA GLY A 165 7.70 7.68 14.44
C GLY A 165 6.58 8.08 13.49
N ILE A 166 6.81 9.09 12.62
CA ILE A 166 5.83 9.50 11.61
C ILE A 166 5.67 8.42 10.54
N LEU A 167 6.78 7.92 9.99
CA LEU A 167 6.76 6.87 8.97
C LEU A 167 6.20 5.54 9.49
N GLN A 168 6.35 5.26 10.78
CA GLN A 168 5.74 4.11 11.43
C GLN A 168 4.26 4.31 11.77
N ARG A 169 3.86 5.54 12.17
CA ARG A 169 2.44 5.85 12.48
C ARG A 169 1.54 5.79 11.26
N GLU A 170 2.09 6.11 10.10
CA GLU A 170 1.34 6.13 8.84
C GLU A 170 1.67 4.93 7.93
N LYS A 171 2.04 3.82 8.47
CA LYS A 171 1.73 2.55 7.83
C LYS A 171 0.21 2.39 7.95
N ILE A 172 -0.51 3.10 7.08
CA ILE A 172 -1.96 3.17 7.14
C ILE A 172 -2.48 1.80 6.71
N ILE A 173 -2.66 0.96 7.71
CA ILE A 173 -3.69 -0.06 7.60
C ILE A 173 -4.97 0.76 7.41
N PRO A 174 -5.72 0.54 6.33
CA PRO A 174 -6.98 1.22 6.15
C PRO A 174 -7.84 0.99 7.41
N ASP A 175 -8.07 2.02 8.20
CA ASP A 175 -8.88 1.92 9.43
C ASP A 175 -10.34 1.65 9.09
N THR A 176 -10.74 2.04 7.88
CA THR A 176 -12.11 1.89 7.41
C THR A 176 -12.15 1.29 6.00
N CYS A 177 -13.29 0.74 5.60
CA CYS A 177 -13.50 0.27 4.24
C CYS A 177 -13.38 1.41 3.21
N ARG A 178 -13.64 2.66 3.61
CA ARG A 178 -13.50 3.84 2.77
C ARG A 178 -12.02 4.10 2.46
N ASP A 179 -11.15 4.03 3.46
CA ASP A 179 -9.71 4.23 3.30
C ASP A 179 -9.12 3.16 2.38
N LEU A 180 -9.54 1.89 2.53
CA LEU A 180 -9.16 0.81 1.64
C LEU A 180 -9.59 1.08 0.19
N VAL A 181 -10.81 1.58 -0.01
CA VAL A 181 -11.31 1.92 -1.34
C VAL A 181 -10.54 3.09 -1.94
N GLU A 182 -10.25 4.12 -1.17
CA GLU A 182 -9.43 5.26 -1.63
C GLU A 182 -8.04 4.78 -2.05
N GLN A 183 -7.42 3.89 -1.29
CA GLN A 183 -6.15 3.26 -1.64
C GLN A 183 -6.24 2.43 -2.92
N ILE A 184 -7.28 1.62 -3.06
CA ILE A 184 -7.56 0.84 -4.26
C ILE A 184 -7.74 1.77 -5.48
N MET A 185 -8.45 2.88 -5.34
CA MET A 185 -8.68 3.85 -6.41
C MET A 185 -7.42 4.63 -6.79
N GLN A 186 -6.55 4.95 -5.85
CA GLN A 186 -5.28 5.64 -6.09
C GLN A 186 -4.26 4.76 -6.82
N ASP A 187 -4.21 3.48 -6.50
CA ASP A 187 -3.23 2.53 -7.05
C ASP A 187 -3.59 2.02 -8.45
N SER A 188 -4.86 2.18 -8.81
CA SER A 188 -5.36 1.73 -10.10
C SER A 188 -5.20 2.82 -11.15
N SER A 189 -4.06 2.81 -11.82
CA SER A 189 -3.78 3.65 -12.99
C SER A 189 -4.87 3.49 -14.07
N GLY A 190 -5.90 4.33 -14.02
CA GLY A 190 -6.71 4.73 -15.17
C GLY A 190 -7.75 3.77 -15.74
N ASN A 191 -7.91 2.54 -15.25
CA ASN A 191 -8.84 1.56 -15.83
C ASN A 191 -10.17 1.39 -15.09
N PHE A 192 -10.53 2.33 -14.21
CA PHE A 192 -11.79 2.31 -13.48
C PHE A 192 -12.79 3.29 -14.08
N THR A 193 -13.87 2.75 -14.59
CA THR A 193 -15.10 3.52 -14.70
C THR A 193 -15.86 3.27 -13.39
N VAL A 194 -15.61 4.09 -12.38
CA VAL A 194 -16.48 4.16 -11.22
C VAL A 194 -17.80 4.75 -11.71
N VAL A 195 -18.77 3.88 -11.94
CA VAL A 195 -20.16 4.34 -12.08
C VAL A 195 -20.55 4.75 -10.66
N SER A 196 -20.74 6.07 -10.47
CA SER A 196 -21.13 6.76 -9.24
C SER A 196 -21.47 5.79 -8.09
N PRO A 197 -20.56 5.54 -7.13
CA PRO A 197 -20.86 4.59 -6.08
C PRO A 197 -21.94 5.21 -5.21
N GLU A 198 -23.02 4.49 -4.95
CA GLU A 198 -23.82 4.76 -3.77
C GLU A 198 -22.93 4.46 -2.55
N ILE A 199 -22.21 5.48 -2.13
CA ILE A 199 -21.30 5.39 -0.98
C ILE A 199 -22.15 5.59 0.27
N THR A 200 -22.53 4.52 0.89
CA THR A 200 -22.92 4.56 2.31
C THR A 200 -21.64 4.50 3.16
N LYS A 201 -21.70 4.87 4.45
CA LYS A 201 -20.54 4.79 5.35
C LYS A 201 -19.90 3.41 5.43
N GLU A 202 -20.62 2.35 5.08
CA GLU A 202 -20.26 0.95 5.35
C GLU A 202 -20.27 0.05 4.10
N HIS A 203 -20.66 0.59 2.93
CA HIS A 203 -20.86 -0.23 1.73
C HIS A 203 -20.53 0.54 0.46
N ILE A 204 -19.68 -0.05 -0.37
CA ILE A 204 -19.33 0.49 -1.67
C ILE A 204 -19.47 -0.62 -2.71
N LEU A 205 -20.33 -0.38 -3.71
CA LEU A 205 -20.60 -1.30 -4.80
C LEU A 205 -19.83 -0.92 -6.06
N PHE A 206 -19.06 -1.84 -6.59
CA PHE A 206 -18.37 -1.72 -7.87
C PHE A 206 -19.06 -2.56 -8.94
N HIS A 207 -19.63 -1.90 -9.93
CA HIS A 207 -20.38 -2.56 -11.00
C HIS A 207 -19.50 -3.22 -12.07
N LYS A 208 -18.23 -2.83 -12.18
CA LYS A 208 -17.26 -3.46 -13.08
C LYS A 208 -16.07 -3.96 -12.29
N GLY A 209 -15.75 -5.22 -12.51
CA GLY A 209 -14.76 -5.93 -11.73
C GLY A 209 -13.37 -5.38 -11.86
N PHE A 210 -12.69 -5.36 -10.75
CA PHE A 210 -11.25 -5.23 -10.66
C PHE A 210 -10.54 -6.43 -11.29
N SER A 211 -9.37 -6.21 -11.82
CA SER A 211 -8.42 -7.30 -11.94
C SER A 211 -8.16 -7.83 -10.53
N THR A 212 -8.61 -9.07 -10.26
CA THR A 212 -8.36 -9.73 -8.97
C THR A 212 -6.87 -9.75 -8.60
N SER A 213 -5.97 -9.72 -9.61
CA SER A 213 -4.52 -9.62 -9.39
C SER A 213 -4.08 -8.26 -8.88
N ALA A 214 -4.65 -7.17 -9.38
CA ALA A 214 -4.32 -5.82 -8.86
C ALA A 214 -4.77 -5.69 -7.41
N LEU A 215 -5.99 -6.12 -7.10
CA LEU A 215 -6.52 -6.13 -5.74
C LEU A 215 -5.67 -6.99 -4.80
N THR A 216 -5.31 -8.21 -5.22
CA THR A 216 -4.45 -9.09 -4.42
C THR A 216 -3.10 -8.44 -4.12
N ARG A 217 -2.47 -7.76 -5.10
CA ARG A 217 -1.21 -7.04 -4.88
C ARG A 217 -1.34 -5.91 -3.86
N ILE A 218 -2.43 -5.12 -3.93
CA ILE A 218 -2.70 -4.05 -2.96
C ILE A 218 -2.82 -4.62 -1.55
N LEU A 219 -3.62 -5.68 -1.38
CA LEU A 219 -3.85 -6.30 -0.07
C LEU A 219 -2.57 -6.96 0.48
N ILE A 220 -1.80 -7.64 -0.37
CA ILE A 220 -0.49 -8.19 0.01
C ILE A 220 0.47 -7.08 0.45
N ARG A 221 0.53 -5.98 -0.31
CA ARG A 221 1.35 -4.83 0.05
C ARG A 221 0.93 -4.25 1.39
N ASN A 222 -0.37 -4.17 1.69
CA ASN A 222 -0.86 -3.72 2.98
C ASN A 222 -0.33 -4.58 4.14
N VAL A 223 -0.23 -5.89 3.94
CA VAL A 223 0.32 -6.79 4.97
C VAL A 223 1.84 -6.61 5.11
N ILE A 224 2.58 -6.55 4.00
CA ILE A 224 4.06 -6.47 4.05
C ILE A 224 4.53 -5.08 4.49
N GLU A 225 3.99 -4.02 3.87
CA GLU A 225 4.52 -2.66 4.00
C GLU A 225 3.81 -1.86 5.09
N TYR A 226 2.54 -2.15 5.35
CA TYR A 226 1.67 -1.39 6.25
C TYR A 226 1.28 -2.14 7.52
N GLN A 227 1.94 -3.28 7.81
CA GLN A 227 1.69 -4.09 9.01
C GLN A 227 0.23 -4.53 9.18
N GLY A 228 -0.50 -4.71 8.08
CA GLY A 228 -1.82 -5.34 8.11
C GLY A 228 -1.73 -6.73 8.75
N GLN A 229 -2.68 -7.05 9.61
CA GLN A 229 -2.65 -8.28 10.38
C GLN A 229 -3.51 -9.38 9.79
N ARG A 230 -4.45 -9.05 8.88
CA ARG A 230 -5.41 -10.02 8.37
C ARG A 230 -5.50 -10.01 6.85
N LEU A 231 -5.36 -11.20 6.28
CA LEU A 231 -5.58 -11.43 4.85
C LEU A 231 -6.12 -12.83 4.63
N TRP A 232 -7.43 -12.96 4.43
CA TRP A 232 -8.11 -14.24 4.24
C TRP A 232 -8.71 -14.32 2.84
N PHE A 233 -8.58 -15.45 2.20
CA PHE A 233 -9.13 -15.72 0.88
C PHE A 233 -10.08 -16.92 0.90
N PHE A 234 -11.30 -16.69 0.45
CA PHE A 234 -12.29 -17.71 0.23
C PHE A 234 -12.76 -17.64 -1.22
N GLY A 235 -12.33 -18.56 -2.03
CA GLY A 235 -12.65 -18.55 -3.44
C GLY A 235 -12.48 -19.92 -4.09
N ARG A 236 -12.92 -20.01 -5.34
CA ARG A 236 -12.92 -21.30 -6.05
C ARG A 236 -11.54 -21.78 -6.41
N ARG A 237 -10.64 -20.91 -6.80
CA ARG A 237 -9.31 -21.29 -7.33
C ARG A 237 -8.16 -20.64 -6.61
N ASN A 238 -8.36 -19.42 -6.12
CA ASN A 238 -7.34 -18.59 -5.47
C ASN A 238 -5.96 -18.60 -6.18
N LYS A 239 -5.98 -18.91 -7.51
CA LYS A 239 -4.77 -19.12 -8.30
C LYS A 239 -3.84 -17.91 -8.28
N LYS A 240 -4.40 -16.70 -8.23
CA LYS A 240 -3.63 -15.47 -8.33
C LYS A 240 -2.83 -15.15 -7.07
N ILE A 241 -3.27 -15.61 -5.89
CA ILE A 241 -2.49 -15.47 -4.66
C ILE A 241 -1.27 -16.39 -4.66
N LEU A 242 -1.38 -17.54 -5.35
CA LEU A 242 -0.37 -18.60 -5.39
C LEU A 242 0.55 -18.51 -6.63
N THR A 243 0.65 -17.35 -7.26
CA THR A 243 1.59 -17.13 -8.37
C THR A 243 2.98 -16.82 -7.83
N GLY A 244 4.02 -17.11 -8.61
CA GLY A 244 5.41 -16.79 -8.26
C GLY A 244 5.69 -15.30 -8.06
N GLU A 245 4.80 -14.42 -8.55
CA GLU A 245 4.85 -12.98 -8.26
C GLU A 245 4.68 -12.65 -6.77
N ASN A 246 4.16 -13.58 -5.97
CA ASN A 246 3.93 -13.43 -4.52
C ASN A 246 4.94 -14.23 -3.67
N ASP A 247 6.02 -14.73 -4.24
CA ASP A 247 7.07 -15.44 -3.49
C ASP A 247 7.59 -14.62 -2.31
N ASP A 248 7.79 -13.30 -2.50
CA ASP A 248 8.25 -12.41 -1.44
C ASP A 248 7.26 -12.31 -0.27
N PHE A 249 5.97 -12.38 -0.54
CA PHE A 249 4.94 -12.41 0.50
C PHE A 249 5.02 -13.69 1.34
N PHE A 250 5.15 -14.85 0.69
CA PHE A 250 5.26 -16.12 1.42
C PHE A 250 6.59 -16.25 2.17
N LYS A 251 7.66 -15.67 1.63
CA LYS A 251 8.94 -15.55 2.33
C LYS A 251 8.78 -14.65 3.57
N PHE A 252 8.15 -13.49 3.44
CA PHE A 252 7.84 -12.59 4.55
C PHE A 252 7.00 -13.30 5.63
N LEU A 253 5.92 -14.02 5.23
CA LEU A 253 5.11 -14.78 6.19
C LEU A 253 5.96 -15.78 7.00
N ALA A 254 6.90 -16.47 6.36
CA ALA A 254 7.73 -17.48 7.00
C ALA A 254 8.79 -16.88 7.94
N THR A 255 9.34 -15.71 7.61
CA THR A 255 10.46 -15.11 8.35
C THR A 255 10.03 -14.15 9.45
N GLU A 256 8.94 -13.44 9.24
CA GLU A 256 8.54 -12.32 10.11
C GLU A 256 7.03 -12.27 10.35
N GLY A 257 6.23 -12.46 9.30
CA GLY A 257 4.81 -12.17 9.34
C GLY A 257 4.04 -12.97 10.38
N LEU A 258 4.26 -14.29 10.44
CA LEU A 258 3.56 -15.17 11.38
C LEU A 258 3.99 -14.93 12.83
N GLU A 259 5.25 -14.58 13.08
CA GLU A 259 5.74 -14.21 14.41
C GLU A 259 5.18 -12.86 14.85
N ASN A 260 5.01 -11.93 13.92
CA ASN A 260 4.40 -10.61 14.16
C ASN A 260 2.88 -10.63 14.20
N GLY A 261 2.25 -11.82 14.14
CA GLY A 261 0.81 -11.97 14.32
C GLY A 261 -0.02 -11.84 13.05
N VAL A 262 0.60 -11.89 11.85
CA VAL A 262 -0.15 -11.90 10.58
C VAL A 262 -1.01 -13.16 10.49
N ASP A 263 -2.32 -12.97 10.39
CA ASP A 263 -3.32 -14.02 10.21
C ASP A 263 -3.67 -14.16 8.72
N PHE A 264 -2.92 -15.02 8.03
CA PHE A 264 -3.19 -15.39 6.64
C PHE A 264 -3.96 -16.68 6.58
N ARG A 265 -5.09 -16.70 5.82
CA ARG A 265 -5.92 -17.89 5.61
C ARG A 265 -6.36 -17.99 4.16
N CYS A 266 -6.31 -19.20 3.60
CA CYS A 266 -6.78 -19.45 2.25
C CYS A 266 -7.58 -20.74 2.17
N LEU A 267 -8.86 -20.64 1.78
CA LEU A 267 -9.80 -21.74 1.64
C LEU A 267 -9.96 -22.14 0.19
N PHE A 268 -9.88 -23.44 -0.08
CA PHE A 268 -10.15 -24.05 -1.38
C PHE A 268 -11.29 -25.08 -1.31
N PRO A 269 -12.06 -25.28 -2.37
CA PRO A 269 -13.02 -26.38 -2.41
C PRO A 269 -12.29 -27.73 -2.35
N TYR A 270 -12.84 -28.67 -1.58
CA TYR A 270 -12.33 -30.04 -1.55
C TYR A 270 -12.69 -30.75 -2.84
N PRO A 271 -11.72 -31.23 -3.65
CA PRO A 271 -11.97 -31.93 -4.89
C PRO A 271 -12.84 -33.17 -4.69
N GLY A 272 -13.86 -33.35 -5.55
CA GLY A 272 -14.80 -34.47 -5.47
C GLY A 272 -15.87 -34.35 -4.37
N SER A 273 -15.96 -33.21 -3.66
CA SER A 273 -17.06 -32.92 -2.72
C SER A 273 -18.21 -32.15 -3.40
N ASN A 274 -19.32 -32.01 -2.67
CA ASN A 274 -20.45 -31.19 -3.11
C ASN A 274 -20.09 -29.72 -3.36
N ALA A 275 -18.96 -29.24 -2.80
CA ALA A 275 -18.40 -27.94 -3.12
C ALA A 275 -18.06 -27.79 -4.62
N MET A 276 -17.82 -28.91 -5.32
CA MET A 276 -17.54 -28.99 -6.74
C MET A 276 -18.78 -29.24 -7.59
N ASP A 277 -19.84 -29.85 -7.02
CA ASP A 277 -21.05 -30.22 -7.68
C ASP A 277 -21.84 -29.01 -8.16
N LYS A 278 -21.82 -28.58 -9.30
CA LYS A 278 -22.39 -27.35 -9.90
C LYS A 278 -21.46 -26.15 -9.96
N ALA A 279 -20.18 -26.34 -9.66
CA ALA A 279 -19.26 -25.22 -9.74
C ALA A 279 -18.93 -24.80 -11.17
N VAL A 280 -19.24 -25.63 -12.19
CA VAL A 280 -18.76 -25.42 -13.57
C VAL A 280 -19.71 -26.00 -14.62
N SER A 281 -19.87 -25.29 -15.74
CA SER A 281 -20.50 -25.91 -16.94
C SER A 281 -19.66 -27.11 -17.39
N LYS A 282 -20.34 -28.18 -17.89
CA LYS A 282 -19.69 -29.42 -18.29
C LYS A 282 -18.48 -29.23 -19.22
N ASP A 283 -18.51 -28.24 -20.09
CA ASP A 283 -17.42 -27.94 -21.03
C ASP A 283 -16.19 -27.26 -20.38
N LYS A 284 -16.35 -26.70 -19.18
CA LYS A 284 -15.29 -25.97 -18.46
C LYS A 284 -14.78 -26.71 -17.22
N GLU A 285 -15.40 -27.82 -16.87
CA GLU A 285 -15.07 -28.61 -15.68
C GLU A 285 -13.62 -29.07 -15.68
N ARG A 286 -13.13 -29.61 -16.79
CA ARG A 286 -11.73 -30.07 -16.90
C ARG A 286 -10.71 -28.93 -16.62
N ARG A 287 -10.97 -27.74 -17.17
CA ARG A 287 -10.07 -26.59 -16.96
C ARG A 287 -10.12 -26.10 -15.53
N PHE A 288 -11.31 -26.11 -14.94
CA PHE A 288 -11.46 -25.70 -13.53
C PHE A 288 -10.73 -26.66 -12.59
N ILE A 289 -10.89 -27.98 -12.79
CA ILE A 289 -10.21 -29.02 -12.01
C ILE A 289 -8.70 -28.88 -12.16
N ALA A 290 -8.19 -28.67 -13.38
CA ALA A 290 -6.76 -28.47 -13.62
C ALA A 290 -6.22 -27.18 -12.94
N ASP A 291 -6.97 -26.09 -13.01
CA ASP A 291 -6.60 -24.84 -12.35
C ASP A 291 -6.62 -24.98 -10.80
N LEU A 292 -7.60 -25.73 -10.27
CA LEU A 292 -7.67 -26.00 -8.83
C LEU A 292 -6.51 -26.90 -8.40
N GLN A 293 -6.21 -27.96 -9.15
CA GLN A 293 -5.07 -28.83 -8.89
C GLN A 293 -3.76 -28.02 -8.85
N THR A 294 -3.53 -27.19 -9.87
CA THR A 294 -2.36 -26.29 -9.91
C THR A 294 -2.27 -25.38 -8.67
N SER A 295 -3.41 -24.87 -8.22
CA SER A 295 -3.44 -24.00 -7.03
C SER A 295 -3.13 -24.77 -5.75
N LEU A 296 -3.68 -25.96 -5.57
CA LEU A 296 -3.41 -26.81 -4.41
C LEU A 296 -1.96 -27.28 -4.37
N GLU A 297 -1.41 -27.66 -5.53
CA GLU A 297 0.00 -28.01 -5.68
C GLU A 297 0.90 -26.83 -5.29
N ALA A 298 0.60 -25.64 -5.79
CA ALA A 298 1.36 -24.43 -5.43
C ALA A 298 1.29 -24.15 -3.91
N ALA A 299 0.12 -24.30 -3.30
CA ALA A 299 -0.05 -24.11 -1.84
C ALA A 299 0.82 -25.09 -1.04
N VAL A 300 0.84 -26.38 -1.41
CA VAL A 300 1.69 -27.38 -0.76
C VAL A 300 3.18 -27.06 -0.98
N ARG A 301 3.56 -26.69 -2.21
CA ARG A 301 4.95 -26.27 -2.50
C ARG A 301 5.39 -25.06 -1.68
N PHE A 302 4.54 -24.06 -1.50
CA PHE A 302 4.85 -22.91 -0.63
C PHE A 302 5.03 -23.33 0.83
N GLN A 303 4.14 -24.20 1.35
CA GLN A 303 4.28 -24.73 2.70
C GLN A 303 5.63 -25.46 2.89
N ASN A 304 6.00 -26.31 1.94
CA ASN A 304 7.25 -27.08 2.00
C ASN A 304 8.47 -26.17 1.81
N ARG A 305 8.46 -25.29 0.82
CA ARG A 305 9.59 -24.41 0.47
C ARG A 305 9.94 -23.42 1.58
N PHE A 306 8.93 -22.86 2.23
CA PHE A 306 9.10 -21.83 3.27
C PHE A 306 8.89 -22.37 4.68
N HIS A 307 8.75 -23.70 4.85
CA HIS A 307 8.50 -24.35 6.15
C HIS A 307 7.29 -23.74 6.90
N LEU A 308 6.25 -23.39 6.16
CA LEU A 308 5.06 -22.76 6.72
C LEU A 308 4.21 -23.77 7.52
N PRO A 309 3.50 -23.33 8.59
CA PRO A 309 2.70 -24.22 9.41
C PRO A 309 1.49 -24.76 8.63
N VAL A 310 1.49 -26.07 8.40
CA VAL A 310 0.51 -26.78 7.55
C VAL A 310 -0.95 -26.57 7.99
N ASN A 311 -1.21 -26.41 9.27
CA ASN A 311 -2.57 -26.36 9.80
C ASN A 311 -3.19 -24.94 9.79
N ARG A 312 -2.41 -23.90 9.46
CA ARG A 312 -2.80 -22.51 9.70
C ARG A 312 -3.09 -21.69 8.45
N LEU A 313 -2.60 -22.10 7.28
CA LEU A 313 -2.61 -21.20 6.12
C LEU A 313 -3.54 -21.65 5.00
N PHE A 314 -3.59 -22.96 4.71
CA PHE A 314 -4.36 -23.50 3.59
C PHE A 314 -5.26 -24.63 4.07
N ARG A 315 -6.56 -24.53 3.73
CA ARG A 315 -7.54 -25.54 4.14
C ARG A 315 -8.55 -25.81 3.02
N LEU A 316 -9.23 -26.94 3.10
CA LEU A 316 -10.19 -27.43 2.12
C LEU A 316 -11.60 -27.48 2.71
N TYR A 317 -12.56 -26.80 2.09
CA TYR A 317 -13.97 -26.83 2.51
C TYR A 317 -14.81 -27.78 1.63
N ARG A 318 -15.88 -28.34 2.20
CA ARG A 318 -16.71 -29.35 1.52
C ARG A 318 -18.09 -28.86 1.11
N GLU A 319 -18.54 -27.76 1.69
CA GLU A 319 -19.85 -27.23 1.43
C GLU A 319 -19.91 -26.43 0.13
N PRO A 320 -21.01 -26.51 -0.66
CA PRO A 320 -21.15 -25.67 -1.84
C PRO A 320 -21.26 -24.19 -1.46
N ARG A 321 -20.42 -23.37 -2.06
CA ARG A 321 -20.44 -21.91 -1.87
C ARG A 321 -20.54 -21.19 -3.19
N ARG A 322 -21.28 -20.08 -3.22
CA ARG A 322 -21.55 -19.28 -4.41
C ARG A 322 -20.96 -17.89 -4.34
N GLU A 323 -20.06 -17.66 -3.41
CA GLU A 323 -19.39 -16.39 -3.17
C GLU A 323 -17.87 -16.52 -3.23
N SER A 324 -17.23 -15.42 -3.56
CA SER A 324 -15.82 -15.18 -3.31
C SER A 324 -15.69 -14.09 -2.26
N ILE A 325 -14.94 -14.36 -1.22
CA ILE A 325 -14.76 -13.46 -0.08
C ILE A 325 -13.27 -13.23 0.12
N ILE A 326 -12.87 -11.97 0.31
CA ILE A 326 -11.55 -11.61 0.81
C ILE A 326 -11.76 -10.78 2.06
N VAL A 327 -11.13 -11.17 3.17
CA VAL A 327 -11.19 -10.43 4.42
C VAL A 327 -9.86 -9.74 4.67
N SER A 328 -9.91 -8.44 4.91
CA SER A 328 -8.80 -7.61 5.35
C SER A 328 -9.03 -7.12 6.79
N ASP A 329 -8.18 -6.23 7.29
CA ASP A 329 -8.32 -5.67 8.63
C ASP A 329 -9.60 -4.84 8.81
N SER A 330 -9.95 -4.03 7.82
CA SER A 330 -11.05 -3.06 7.90
C SER A 330 -12.29 -3.41 7.08
N ALA A 331 -12.19 -4.41 6.18
CA ALA A 331 -13.25 -4.68 5.22
C ALA A 331 -13.33 -6.13 4.78
N VAL A 332 -14.52 -6.50 4.32
CA VAL A 332 -14.77 -7.71 3.55
C VAL A 332 -15.08 -7.33 2.10
N LEU A 333 -14.33 -7.89 1.18
CA LEU A 333 -14.58 -7.79 -0.25
C LEU A 333 -15.38 -9.02 -0.68
N TYR A 334 -16.60 -8.77 -1.09
CA TYR A 334 -17.55 -9.81 -1.48
C TYR A 334 -17.83 -9.74 -2.97
N SER A 335 -17.80 -10.90 -3.63
CA SER A 335 -18.21 -11.03 -5.04
C SER A 335 -19.12 -12.24 -5.20
N PRO A 336 -20.38 -12.04 -5.59
CA PRO A 336 -21.29 -13.15 -5.85
C PRO A 336 -20.84 -13.92 -7.10
N ILE A 337 -21.05 -15.21 -7.07
CA ILE A 337 -20.89 -16.05 -8.23
C ILE A 337 -22.25 -16.08 -8.97
N ILE A 338 -22.34 -15.33 -10.05
CA ILE A 338 -23.54 -15.28 -10.87
C ILE A 338 -23.67 -16.60 -11.65
N CYS A 339 -24.81 -17.25 -11.54
CA CYS A 339 -25.11 -18.51 -12.23
C CYS A 339 -26.19 -18.30 -13.30
N ASP A 340 -26.21 -19.18 -14.30
CA ASP A 340 -27.32 -19.30 -15.27
C ASP A 340 -28.56 -19.95 -14.63
N SER A 341 -29.62 -20.14 -15.42
CA SER A 341 -30.88 -20.73 -14.97
C SER A 341 -30.75 -22.19 -14.51
N GLU A 342 -29.68 -22.89 -14.93
CA GLU A 342 -29.36 -24.23 -14.51
C GLU A 342 -28.46 -24.32 -13.30
N GLY A 343 -28.03 -23.15 -12.77
CA GLY A 343 -27.15 -23.01 -11.59
C GLY A 343 -25.67 -23.14 -11.92
N TYR A 344 -25.27 -23.09 -13.19
CA TYR A 344 -23.87 -23.07 -13.60
C TYR A 344 -23.31 -21.63 -13.57
N PRO A 345 -22.10 -21.44 -13.07
CA PRO A 345 -21.51 -20.13 -13.02
C PRO A 345 -21.25 -19.53 -14.38
N LEU A 346 -21.75 -18.34 -14.58
CA LEU A 346 -21.40 -17.54 -15.75
C LEU A 346 -19.96 -17.05 -15.63
N GLN A 347 -19.22 -17.13 -16.74
CA GLN A 347 -17.94 -16.43 -16.84
C GLN A 347 -18.20 -14.94 -17.06
N ILE A 348 -18.36 -14.23 -16.00
CA ILE A 348 -18.38 -12.78 -16.06
C ILE A 348 -16.95 -12.32 -15.89
N THR A 349 -16.35 -11.78 -16.94
CA THR A 349 -14.98 -11.26 -16.95
C THR A 349 -14.80 -10.13 -15.95
N ASN A 350 -15.88 -9.52 -15.51
CA ASN A 350 -15.92 -8.40 -14.59
C ASN A 350 -17.10 -8.59 -13.63
N SER A 351 -17.04 -9.61 -12.77
CA SER A 351 -18.06 -9.75 -11.71
C SER A 351 -18.08 -8.51 -10.83
N PRO A 352 -19.26 -7.98 -10.51
CA PRO A 352 -19.35 -6.92 -9.53
C PRO A 352 -18.79 -7.41 -8.19
N PHE A 353 -18.21 -6.50 -7.42
CA PHE A 353 -17.85 -6.81 -6.06
C PHE A 353 -18.24 -5.65 -5.14
N GLU A 354 -18.43 -5.97 -3.89
CA GLU A 354 -18.80 -5.05 -2.85
C GLU A 354 -17.67 -4.97 -1.82
N VAL A 355 -17.37 -3.78 -1.34
CA VAL A 355 -16.50 -3.58 -0.19
C VAL A 355 -17.40 -3.23 0.99
N LEU A 356 -17.38 -4.07 2.00
CA LEU A 356 -18.24 -4.03 3.17
C LEU A 356 -17.38 -3.75 4.39
N GLY A 357 -17.70 -2.71 5.17
CA GLY A 357 -16.96 -2.37 6.39
C GLY A 357 -17.05 -3.48 7.44
N LEU A 358 -15.94 -3.72 8.13
CA LEU A 358 -15.89 -4.48 9.37
C LEU A 358 -15.91 -3.46 10.50
N SER A 359 -17.11 -3.15 11.01
CA SER A 359 -17.27 -2.37 12.24
C SER A 359 -17.15 -3.28 13.45
N GLU A 360 -16.44 -2.84 14.48
CA GLU A 360 -16.39 -3.52 15.79
C GLU A 360 -17.66 -3.26 16.60
N ASP A 361 -18.46 -2.26 16.22
CA ASP A 361 -19.73 -1.99 16.86
C ASP A 361 -20.71 -3.14 16.55
N ASP A 362 -21.33 -3.70 17.59
CA ASP A 362 -22.19 -4.89 17.62
C ASP A 362 -23.45 -4.85 16.75
N ALA A 363 -23.60 -3.86 15.90
CA ALA A 363 -24.71 -3.81 14.95
C ALA A 363 -24.49 -4.86 13.86
N PRO A 364 -25.48 -5.73 13.58
CA PRO A 364 -25.38 -6.73 12.52
C PRO A 364 -25.23 -6.00 11.17
N ASN A 365 -24.02 -6.00 10.62
CA ASN A 365 -23.74 -5.48 9.30
C ASN A 365 -23.38 -6.61 8.32
N ARG A 366 -23.45 -6.33 7.01
CA ARG A 366 -23.16 -7.32 5.97
C ARG A 366 -21.69 -7.76 5.98
N GLY A 367 -20.77 -6.88 6.32
CA GLY A 367 -19.34 -7.20 6.42
C GLY A 367 -19.10 -8.25 7.51
N ARG A 368 -19.70 -8.05 8.69
CA ARG A 368 -19.64 -9.01 9.80
C ARG A 368 -20.25 -10.36 9.43
N HIS A 369 -21.39 -10.36 8.74
CA HIS A 369 -22.00 -11.60 8.25
C HIS A 369 -21.04 -12.43 7.40
N TYR A 370 -20.39 -11.83 6.40
CA TYR A 370 -19.43 -12.57 5.54
C TYR A 370 -18.12 -12.92 6.25
N PHE A 371 -17.71 -12.13 7.22
CA PHE A 371 -16.62 -12.49 8.12
C PHE A 371 -16.96 -13.78 8.90
N ASP A 372 -18.16 -13.86 9.43
CA ASP A 372 -18.62 -15.03 10.19
C ASP A 372 -18.80 -16.25 9.28
N VAL A 373 -19.32 -16.06 8.05
CA VAL A 373 -19.39 -17.11 7.01
C VAL A 373 -18.00 -17.67 6.68
N PHE A 374 -16.98 -16.82 6.55
CA PHE A 374 -15.61 -17.28 6.37
C PHE A 374 -15.11 -18.06 7.59
N SER A 375 -15.31 -17.52 8.78
CA SER A 375 -14.84 -18.11 10.02
C SER A 375 -15.45 -19.50 10.26
N GLU A 376 -16.76 -19.65 10.03
CA GLU A 376 -17.46 -20.94 10.11
C GLU A 376 -16.91 -21.94 9.09
N ALA A 377 -16.73 -21.51 7.84
CA ALA A 377 -16.16 -22.35 6.78
C ALA A 377 -14.72 -22.78 7.11
N TRP A 378 -13.94 -21.90 7.74
CA TRP A 378 -12.59 -22.20 8.20
C TRP A 378 -12.57 -23.28 9.28
N GLU A 379 -13.39 -23.15 10.32
CA GLU A 379 -13.46 -24.12 11.41
C GLU A 379 -13.91 -25.52 10.92
N ASN A 380 -14.86 -25.56 9.97
CA ASN A 380 -15.39 -26.80 9.43
C ASN A 380 -14.55 -27.40 8.27
N SER A 381 -13.42 -26.77 7.93
CA SER A 381 -12.55 -27.20 6.83
C SER A 381 -11.43 -28.15 7.29
N VAL A 382 -10.79 -28.82 6.33
CA VAL A 382 -9.67 -29.76 6.57
C VAL A 382 -8.36 -29.09 6.17
N PRO A 383 -7.28 -29.18 6.98
CA PRO A 383 -5.98 -28.67 6.58
C PRO A 383 -5.49 -29.29 5.25
N LEU A 384 -4.95 -28.48 4.36
CA LEU A 384 -4.32 -28.98 3.14
C LEU A 384 -2.90 -29.45 3.50
N THR A 385 -2.70 -30.76 3.49
CA THR A 385 -1.41 -31.42 3.69
C THR A 385 -0.95 -32.12 2.42
N GLU A 386 0.33 -32.41 2.29
CA GLU A 386 0.86 -33.20 1.18
C GLU A 386 0.16 -34.57 1.10
N LYS A 387 -0.06 -35.25 2.23
CA LYS A 387 -0.79 -36.52 2.30
C LYS A 387 -2.23 -36.40 1.77
N ILE A 388 -2.92 -35.32 2.08
CA ILE A 388 -4.26 -35.08 1.58
C ILE A 388 -4.21 -34.81 0.07
N TYR A 389 -3.26 -34.02 -0.41
CA TYR A 389 -3.07 -33.77 -1.83
C TYR A 389 -2.80 -35.09 -2.59
N GLU A 390 -1.85 -35.89 -2.10
CA GLU A 390 -1.55 -37.22 -2.66
C GLU A 390 -2.77 -38.15 -2.66
N SER A 391 -3.57 -38.15 -1.61
CA SER A 391 -4.79 -38.96 -1.54
C SER A 391 -5.86 -38.54 -2.56
N ILE A 392 -5.88 -37.26 -2.97
CA ILE A 392 -6.84 -36.73 -3.94
C ILE A 392 -6.38 -37.01 -5.38
N TYR A 393 -5.10 -36.81 -5.68
CA TYR A 393 -4.59 -36.83 -7.05
C TYR A 393 -3.71 -38.03 -7.39
N GLY A 394 -3.32 -38.82 -6.42
CA GLY A 394 -2.48 -40.01 -6.62
C GLY A 394 -1.03 -39.70 -7.02
N VAL A 395 -0.60 -38.46 -6.90
CA VAL A 395 0.75 -37.98 -7.24
C VAL A 395 1.34 -37.15 -6.12
N SER A 396 2.66 -37.27 -5.91
CA SER A 396 3.38 -36.42 -4.97
C SER A 396 3.56 -35.00 -5.52
N CYS A 397 3.65 -34.02 -4.65
CA CYS A 397 3.95 -32.62 -4.97
C CYS A 397 5.46 -32.33 -5.12
N ILE A 398 6.32 -33.34 -4.99
CA ILE A 398 7.78 -33.19 -5.04
C ILE A 398 8.28 -33.06 -6.45
#